data_3877620c8ad76010ae0e3d9653fc0624
#
_entry.id   3877620c8ad76010ae0e3d9653fc0624
#
_cell.length_a   1.000
_cell.length_b   1.000
_cell.length_c   1.000
_cell.angle_alpha   90.00
_cell.angle_beta   90.00
_cell.angle_gamma   90.00
#
_symmetry.space_group_name_H-M   'P 1'
#
loop_
_entity.id
_entity.type
_entity.pdbx_description
1 polymer ?
#
loop_
_entity_poly.entity_id
_entity_poly.type
_entity_poly.pdbx_seq_one_letter_code
_entity_poly.pdbx_strand_id
1 'polypeptide(L)'
;MPSHHTLTVRPVRASEFPQWAQLYRGYRYFYTLVPDETVIERVWRWITDDTHEVNALVAVAGQELVGLAHYRRFARPSSGTEGIFLDDLFTAPDARGMGAGRALLGHLSALAEREGRSVVRWITAEDNSRARALYDSTATATKWVTYDMVPGSGH
;
A
#
# COMPACT_ATOMS: atom_id res chain seq x y z
N MET A 1 -23.33 -12.64 -17.57
CA MET A 1 -23.62 -11.48 -16.74
C MET A 1 -22.41 -11.16 -15.89
N PRO A 2 -21.85 -9.98 -16.08
CA PRO A 2 -20.73 -9.64 -15.24
C PRO A 2 -21.21 -9.56 -13.78
N SER A 3 -20.65 -10.38 -12.94
CA SER A 3 -20.93 -10.28 -11.53
C SER A 3 -20.21 -9.05 -10.99
N HIS A 4 -20.98 -8.10 -10.50
CA HIS A 4 -20.43 -6.98 -9.78
C HIS A 4 -20.09 -7.44 -8.39
N HIS A 5 -18.84 -7.84 -8.21
CA HIS A 5 -18.36 -8.16 -6.86
C HIS A 5 -18.17 -6.85 -6.12
N THR A 6 -18.83 -6.71 -5.00
CA THR A 6 -18.55 -5.62 -4.07
C THR A 6 -17.16 -5.82 -3.50
N LEU A 7 -16.33 -4.80 -3.61
CA LEU A 7 -15.00 -4.83 -3.02
C LEU A 7 -15.10 -4.63 -1.50
N THR A 8 -14.43 -5.48 -0.77
CA THR A 8 -14.26 -5.35 0.68
C THR A 8 -12.78 -5.09 0.95
N VAL A 9 -12.49 -4.09 1.78
CA VAL A 9 -11.12 -3.83 2.24
C VAL A 9 -11.04 -4.20 3.71
N ARG A 10 -10.04 -5.01 4.04
CA ARG A 10 -9.82 -5.49 5.40
C ARG A 10 -8.35 -5.86 5.62
N PRO A 11 -7.92 -6.02 6.90
CA PRO A 11 -6.59 -6.57 7.16
C PRO A 11 -6.43 -7.97 6.54
N VAL A 12 -5.21 -8.27 6.12
CA VAL A 12 -4.87 -9.61 5.62
C VAL A 12 -5.00 -10.62 6.76
N ARG A 13 -5.37 -11.85 6.44
CA ARG A 13 -5.51 -12.94 7.40
C ARG A 13 -4.30 -13.87 7.36
N ALA A 14 -3.99 -14.50 8.50
CA ALA A 14 -2.85 -15.39 8.61
C ALA A 14 -2.89 -16.56 7.61
N SER A 15 -4.09 -17.00 7.21
CA SER A 15 -4.29 -18.08 6.25
C SER A 15 -4.08 -17.66 4.80
N GLU A 16 -3.84 -16.39 4.53
CA GLU A 16 -3.85 -15.84 3.18
C GLU A 16 -2.45 -15.64 2.58
N PHE A 17 -1.43 -16.25 3.17
CA PHE A 17 -0.06 -16.10 2.65
C PHE A 17 0.03 -16.38 1.14
N PRO A 18 -0.51 -17.48 0.60
CA PRO A 18 -0.33 -17.78 -0.82
C PRO A 18 -0.88 -16.69 -1.74
N GLN A 19 -2.08 -16.19 -1.46
CA GLN A 19 -2.72 -15.17 -2.28
C GLN A 19 -2.02 -13.82 -2.12
N TRP A 20 -1.68 -13.43 -0.88
CA TRP A 20 -0.95 -12.20 -0.64
C TRP A 20 0.43 -12.23 -1.29
N ALA A 21 1.14 -13.35 -1.18
CA ALA A 21 2.47 -13.49 -1.75
C ALA A 21 2.42 -13.34 -3.27
N GLN A 22 1.40 -13.90 -3.93
CA GLN A 22 1.24 -13.76 -5.37
C GLN A 22 1.03 -12.29 -5.76
N LEU A 23 0.20 -11.56 -5.02
CA LEU A 23 0.02 -10.13 -5.25
C LEU A 23 1.32 -9.36 -5.06
N TYR A 24 2.05 -9.65 -4.00
CA TYR A 24 3.28 -8.91 -3.73
C TYR A 24 4.40 -9.23 -4.71
N ARG A 25 4.48 -10.46 -5.21
CA ARG A 25 5.36 -10.79 -6.33
C ARG A 25 5.02 -9.96 -7.57
N GLY A 26 3.71 -9.78 -7.83
CA GLY A 26 3.24 -8.94 -8.93
C GLY A 26 3.63 -7.48 -8.76
N TYR A 27 3.51 -6.95 -7.56
CA TYR A 27 3.96 -5.60 -7.23
C TYR A 27 5.46 -5.44 -7.53
N ARG A 28 6.27 -6.37 -7.02
CA ARG A 28 7.72 -6.33 -7.20
C ARG A 28 8.12 -6.45 -8.68
N TYR A 29 7.43 -7.30 -9.42
CA TYR A 29 7.65 -7.43 -10.86
C TYR A 29 7.31 -6.11 -11.59
N PHE A 30 6.19 -5.50 -11.24
CA PHE A 30 5.77 -4.24 -11.85
C PHE A 30 6.81 -3.13 -11.66
N TYR A 31 7.42 -3.08 -10.49
CA TYR A 31 8.46 -2.09 -10.19
C TYR A 31 9.88 -2.58 -10.51
N THR A 32 10.00 -3.62 -11.31
CA THR A 32 11.29 -4.18 -11.79
C THR A 32 12.26 -4.54 -10.66
N LEU A 33 11.73 -4.94 -9.52
CA LEU A 33 12.55 -5.41 -8.42
C LEU A 33 12.98 -6.85 -8.68
N VAL A 34 14.20 -7.19 -8.28
CA VAL A 34 14.73 -8.55 -8.46
C VAL A 34 13.87 -9.53 -7.68
N PRO A 35 13.39 -10.64 -8.31
CA PRO A 35 12.65 -11.66 -7.58
C PRO A 35 13.46 -12.20 -6.40
N ASP A 36 12.84 -12.22 -5.22
CA ASP A 36 13.52 -12.64 -4.00
C ASP A 36 12.48 -13.14 -2.99
N GLU A 37 12.37 -14.46 -2.85
CA GLU A 37 11.40 -15.06 -1.94
C GLU A 37 11.73 -14.81 -0.46
N THR A 38 12.98 -14.55 -0.14
CA THR A 38 13.34 -14.20 1.25
C THR A 38 12.76 -12.85 1.65
N VAL A 39 12.64 -11.91 0.70
CA VAL A 39 11.97 -10.63 0.95
C VAL A 39 10.47 -10.85 1.18
N ILE A 40 9.83 -11.67 0.35
CA ILE A 40 8.40 -12.00 0.49
C ILE A 40 8.13 -12.57 1.89
N GLU A 41 8.93 -13.56 2.32
CA GLU A 41 8.77 -14.19 3.62
C GLU A 41 9.03 -13.22 4.76
N ARG A 42 10.03 -12.34 4.62
CA ARG A 42 10.35 -11.35 5.65
C ARG A 42 9.21 -10.36 5.83
N VAL A 43 8.68 -9.84 4.73
CA VAL A 43 7.55 -8.90 4.80
C VAL A 43 6.32 -9.57 5.38
N TRP A 44 6.08 -10.85 5.04
CA TRP A 44 4.98 -11.59 5.64
C TRP A 44 5.13 -11.70 7.16
N ARG A 45 6.34 -11.96 7.64
CA ARG A 45 6.59 -11.98 9.10
C ARG A 45 6.30 -10.62 9.72
N TRP A 46 6.65 -9.53 9.06
CA TRP A 46 6.37 -8.19 9.57
C TRP A 46 4.86 -7.94 9.68
N ILE A 47 4.11 -8.22 8.64
CA ILE A 47 2.69 -7.89 8.62
C ILE A 47 1.84 -8.80 9.51
N THR A 48 2.36 -9.96 9.89
CA THR A 48 1.68 -10.89 10.79
C THR A 48 2.16 -10.79 12.24
N ASP A 49 3.11 -9.90 12.50
CA ASP A 49 3.61 -9.61 13.85
C ASP A 49 2.96 -8.32 14.34
N ASP A 50 2.07 -8.45 15.34
CA ASP A 50 1.30 -7.31 15.86
C ASP A 50 2.19 -6.23 16.48
N THR A 51 3.46 -6.54 16.78
CA THR A 51 4.40 -5.56 17.32
C THR A 51 5.21 -4.86 16.26
N HIS A 52 5.10 -5.27 15.00
CA HIS A 52 5.83 -4.62 13.91
C HIS A 52 5.01 -3.46 13.34
N GLU A 53 5.72 -2.45 12.84
CA GLU A 53 5.06 -1.23 12.34
C GLU A 53 4.35 -1.41 11.00
N VAL A 54 4.75 -2.40 10.18
CA VAL A 54 4.14 -2.60 8.86
C VAL A 54 2.84 -3.38 8.99
N ASN A 55 1.79 -2.84 8.38
CA ASN A 55 0.46 -3.44 8.33
C ASN A 55 0.07 -3.69 6.88
N ALA A 56 -0.81 -4.66 6.66
CA ALA A 56 -1.31 -4.96 5.31
C ALA A 56 -2.82 -4.96 5.28
N LEU A 57 -3.36 -4.24 4.29
CA LEU A 57 -4.77 -4.33 3.91
C LEU A 57 -4.85 -5.07 2.58
N VAL A 58 -5.94 -5.77 2.38
CA VAL A 58 -6.26 -6.41 1.10
C VAL A 58 -7.62 -5.95 0.62
N ALA A 59 -7.75 -5.81 -0.69
CA ALA A 59 -9.02 -5.60 -1.35
C ALA A 59 -9.48 -6.95 -1.87
N VAL A 60 -10.70 -7.34 -1.51
CA VAL A 60 -11.25 -8.66 -1.79
C VAL A 60 -12.46 -8.52 -2.68
N ALA A 61 -12.48 -9.23 -3.79
CA ALA A 61 -13.63 -9.34 -4.69
C ALA A 61 -14.10 -10.80 -4.64
N GLY A 62 -15.29 -11.03 -4.06
CA GLY A 62 -15.73 -12.40 -3.80
C GLY A 62 -14.80 -13.09 -2.82
N GLN A 63 -14.08 -14.10 -3.30
CA GLN A 63 -13.09 -14.84 -2.48
C GLN A 63 -11.65 -14.55 -2.92
N GLU A 64 -11.46 -13.66 -3.89
CA GLU A 64 -10.13 -13.39 -4.43
C GLU A 64 -9.57 -12.09 -3.87
N LEU A 65 -8.29 -12.13 -3.50
CA LEU A 65 -7.54 -10.94 -3.17
C LEU A 65 -7.12 -10.28 -4.48
N VAL A 66 -7.62 -9.07 -4.72
CA VAL A 66 -7.39 -8.35 -5.97
C VAL A 66 -6.49 -7.13 -5.80
N GLY A 67 -6.19 -6.76 -4.58
CA GLY A 67 -5.30 -5.63 -4.30
C GLY A 67 -4.71 -5.71 -2.91
N LEU A 68 -3.60 -4.99 -2.71
CA LEU A 68 -2.98 -4.88 -1.39
C LEU A 68 -2.49 -3.46 -1.14
N ALA A 69 -2.37 -3.13 0.15
CA ALA A 69 -1.72 -1.92 0.61
C ALA A 69 -0.89 -2.26 1.83
N HIS A 70 0.38 -1.89 1.82
CA HIS A 70 1.23 -1.94 3.01
C HIS A 70 1.37 -0.53 3.56
N TYR A 71 1.12 -0.38 4.84
CA TYR A 71 1.17 0.94 5.46
C TYR A 71 1.75 0.84 6.87
N ARG A 72 2.21 1.96 7.36
CA ARG A 72 2.72 2.09 8.73
C ARG A 72 2.33 3.45 9.29
N ARG A 73 2.25 3.52 10.58
CA ARG A 73 2.01 4.78 11.28
C ARG A 73 3.35 5.47 11.51
N PHE A 74 3.37 6.81 11.43
CA PHE A 74 4.61 7.54 11.62
C PHE A 74 4.37 8.83 12.36
N ALA A 75 5.34 9.21 13.17
CA ALA A 75 5.30 10.47 13.90
C ALA A 75 5.74 11.62 12.99
N ARG A 76 5.11 12.77 13.18
CA ARG A 76 5.39 14.01 12.43
C ARG A 76 5.85 15.09 13.41
N PRO A 77 7.16 15.19 13.70
CA PRO A 77 7.65 16.13 14.71
C PRO A 77 7.29 17.59 14.42
N SER A 78 7.30 18.00 13.15
CA SER A 78 7.06 19.40 12.79
C SER A 78 5.68 19.90 13.21
N SER A 79 4.70 19.02 13.29
CA SER A 79 3.34 19.38 13.71
C SER A 79 2.96 18.77 15.06
N GLY A 80 3.79 17.89 15.62
CA GLY A 80 3.45 17.16 16.84
C GLY A 80 2.28 16.20 16.64
N THR A 81 2.07 15.74 15.42
CA THR A 81 0.99 14.82 15.09
C THR A 81 1.55 13.50 14.57
N GLU A 82 0.66 12.56 14.29
CA GLU A 82 1.02 11.29 13.66
C GLU A 82 0.25 11.16 12.35
N GLY A 83 0.83 10.40 11.41
CA GLY A 83 0.21 10.12 10.12
C GLY A 83 0.25 8.66 9.77
N ILE A 84 -0.25 8.35 8.59
CA ILE A 84 -0.12 7.05 7.95
C ILE A 84 0.73 7.21 6.71
N PHE A 85 1.75 6.34 6.57
CA PHE A 85 2.57 6.26 5.36
C PHE A 85 2.19 4.99 4.61
N LEU A 86 1.76 5.15 3.37
CA LEU A 86 1.44 4.06 2.47
C LEU A 86 2.71 3.72 1.69
N ASP A 87 3.29 2.56 2.00
CA ASP A 87 4.55 2.13 1.37
C ASP A 87 4.32 1.49 0.00
N ASP A 88 3.32 0.62 -0.11
CA ASP A 88 3.04 -0.14 -1.32
C ASP A 88 1.55 -0.15 -1.59
N LEU A 89 1.17 0.06 -2.85
CA LEU A 89 -0.22 -0.05 -3.30
C LEU A 89 -0.22 -0.79 -4.63
N PHE A 90 -0.99 -1.88 -4.72
CA PHE A 90 -1.00 -2.69 -5.93
C PHE A 90 -2.37 -3.31 -6.19
N THR A 91 -2.76 -3.34 -7.46
CA THR A 91 -3.96 -4.04 -7.93
C THR A 91 -3.54 -5.10 -8.94
N ALA A 92 -4.06 -6.31 -8.80
CA ALA A 92 -3.79 -7.38 -9.75
C ALA A 92 -4.16 -6.91 -11.17
N PRO A 93 -3.32 -7.24 -12.19
CA PRO A 93 -3.54 -6.72 -13.54
C PRO A 93 -4.91 -7.03 -14.12
N ASP A 94 -5.45 -8.22 -13.86
CA ASP A 94 -6.76 -8.63 -14.36
C ASP A 94 -7.94 -8.03 -13.56
N ALA A 95 -7.64 -7.37 -12.44
CA ALA A 95 -8.66 -6.70 -11.61
C ALA A 95 -8.63 -5.17 -11.75
N ARG A 96 -7.82 -4.64 -12.65
CA ARG A 96 -7.77 -3.19 -12.88
C ARG A 96 -9.10 -2.70 -13.43
N GLY A 97 -9.51 -1.51 -13.01
CA GLY A 97 -10.80 -0.96 -13.37
C GLY A 97 -11.92 -1.30 -12.42
N MET A 98 -11.66 -2.16 -11.41
CA MET A 98 -12.66 -2.50 -10.38
C MET A 98 -12.69 -1.50 -9.22
N GLY A 99 -11.76 -0.55 -9.17
CA GLY A 99 -11.71 0.43 -8.10
C GLY A 99 -10.98 -0.02 -6.83
N ALA A 100 -10.14 -1.06 -6.92
CA ALA A 100 -9.43 -1.58 -5.75
C ALA A 100 -8.49 -0.54 -5.13
N GLY A 101 -7.71 0.17 -5.96
CA GLY A 101 -6.81 1.21 -5.46
C GLY A 101 -7.56 2.33 -4.74
N ARG A 102 -8.66 2.78 -5.33
CA ARG A 102 -9.50 3.82 -4.73
C ARG A 102 -10.12 3.33 -3.41
N ALA A 103 -10.57 2.07 -3.36
CA ALA A 103 -11.13 1.49 -2.16
C ALA A 103 -10.09 1.39 -1.04
N LEU A 104 -8.87 0.99 -1.37
CA LEU A 104 -7.76 0.91 -0.40
C LEU A 104 -7.40 2.30 0.15
N LEU A 105 -7.28 3.29 -0.73
CA LEU A 105 -7.00 4.67 -0.31
C LEU A 105 -8.14 5.22 0.56
N GLY A 106 -9.38 4.95 0.19
CA GLY A 106 -10.54 5.38 0.97
C GLY A 106 -10.56 4.76 2.36
N HIS A 107 -10.18 3.49 2.47
CA HIS A 107 -10.07 2.83 3.77
C HIS A 107 -8.99 3.46 4.65
N LEU A 108 -7.82 3.77 4.07
CA LEU A 108 -6.75 4.43 4.81
C LEU A 108 -7.14 5.83 5.25
N SER A 109 -7.85 6.57 4.41
CA SER A 109 -8.37 7.89 4.76
C SER A 109 -9.32 7.81 5.95
N ALA A 110 -10.25 6.86 5.93
CA ALA A 110 -11.20 6.65 7.03
C ALA A 110 -10.50 6.20 8.31
N LEU A 111 -9.49 5.35 8.18
CA LEU A 111 -8.69 4.89 9.33
C LEU A 111 -7.95 6.07 9.96
N ALA A 112 -7.32 6.90 9.16
CA ALA A 112 -6.60 8.07 9.65
C ALA A 112 -7.55 9.02 10.37
N GLU A 113 -8.73 9.24 9.82
CA GLU A 113 -9.74 10.10 10.46
C GLU A 113 -10.16 9.55 11.82
N ARG A 114 -10.47 8.25 11.90
CA ARG A 114 -10.86 7.60 13.17
C ARG A 114 -9.77 7.68 14.23
N GLU A 115 -8.51 7.60 13.81
CA GLU A 115 -7.37 7.61 14.72
C GLU A 115 -6.85 9.02 15.02
N GLY A 116 -7.46 10.05 14.43
CA GLY A 116 -7.01 11.42 14.63
C GLY A 116 -5.66 11.72 13.99
N ARG A 117 -5.32 11.03 12.90
CA ARG A 117 -4.06 11.24 12.20
C ARG A 117 -4.17 12.36 11.19
N SER A 118 -3.08 13.10 11.00
CA SER A 118 -3.11 14.36 10.25
C SER A 118 -2.91 14.19 8.73
N VAL A 119 -2.43 13.04 8.27
CA VAL A 119 -2.15 12.84 6.84
C VAL A 119 -2.07 11.36 6.52
N VAL A 120 -2.42 11.03 5.29
CA VAL A 120 -2.02 9.79 4.64
C VAL A 120 -1.08 10.19 3.51
N ARG A 121 0.15 9.67 3.53
CA ARG A 121 1.22 10.10 2.62
C ARG A 121 1.79 8.91 1.87
N TRP A 122 2.08 9.11 0.60
CA TRP A 122 2.79 8.13 -0.21
C TRP A 122 3.63 8.83 -1.27
N ILE A 123 4.56 8.08 -1.87
CA ILE A 123 5.36 8.55 -2.98
C ILE A 123 5.09 7.67 -4.19
N THR A 124 5.27 8.22 -5.38
CA THR A 124 5.12 7.49 -6.62
C THR A 124 6.13 8.01 -7.63
N ALA A 125 6.39 7.23 -8.67
CA ALA A 125 7.24 7.69 -9.76
C ALA A 125 6.55 8.85 -10.48
N GLU A 126 7.32 9.86 -10.82
CA GLU A 126 6.81 11.07 -11.46
C GLU A 126 6.08 10.77 -12.77
N ASP A 127 6.58 9.78 -13.52
CA ASP A 127 6.03 9.38 -14.82
C ASP A 127 4.98 8.27 -14.73
N ASN A 128 4.56 7.87 -13.54
CA ASN A 128 3.50 6.88 -13.37
C ASN A 128 2.15 7.57 -13.56
N SER A 129 1.84 7.94 -14.79
CA SER A 129 0.69 8.78 -15.11
C SER A 129 -0.64 8.10 -14.80
N ARG A 130 -0.73 6.77 -14.96
CA ARG A 130 -1.95 6.02 -14.65
C ARG A 130 -2.29 6.07 -13.16
N ALA A 131 -1.29 5.80 -12.30
CA ALA A 131 -1.47 5.87 -10.85
C ALA A 131 -1.75 7.31 -10.41
N ARG A 132 -1.05 8.28 -11.00
CA ARG A 132 -1.21 9.68 -10.63
C ARG A 132 -2.60 10.23 -10.98
N ALA A 133 -3.24 9.70 -12.02
CA ALA A 133 -4.62 10.09 -12.32
C ALA A 133 -5.56 9.78 -11.14
N LEU A 134 -5.40 8.60 -10.51
CA LEU A 134 -6.13 8.26 -9.30
C LEU A 134 -5.70 9.17 -8.14
N TYR A 135 -4.42 9.35 -7.94
CA TYR A 135 -3.89 10.12 -6.80
C TYR A 135 -4.32 11.59 -6.86
N ASP A 136 -4.27 12.20 -8.03
CA ASP A 136 -4.67 13.58 -8.22
C ASP A 136 -6.16 13.80 -7.95
N SER A 137 -6.97 12.74 -8.09
CA SER A 137 -8.40 12.81 -7.80
C SER A 137 -8.71 12.65 -6.31
N THR A 138 -7.75 12.18 -5.51
CA THR A 138 -7.98 11.85 -4.09
C THR A 138 -7.09 12.65 -3.14
N ALA A 139 -6.01 13.24 -3.63
CA ALA A 139 -5.02 13.91 -2.80
C ALA A 139 -4.35 15.03 -3.57
N THR A 140 -3.38 15.69 -2.94
CA THR A 140 -2.65 16.80 -3.54
C THR A 140 -1.17 16.44 -3.64
N ALA A 141 -0.60 16.55 -4.83
CA ALA A 141 0.83 16.33 -5.02
C ALA A 141 1.61 17.43 -4.29
N THR A 142 2.63 17.02 -3.54
CA THR A 142 3.48 17.98 -2.82
C THR A 142 4.65 18.41 -3.69
N LYS A 143 5.35 19.45 -3.23
CA LYS A 143 6.59 19.91 -3.86
C LYS A 143 7.84 19.37 -3.19
N TRP A 144 7.67 18.51 -2.19
CA TRP A 144 8.79 17.92 -1.46
C TRP A 144 9.45 16.84 -2.31
N VAL A 145 10.76 16.80 -2.29
CA VAL A 145 11.56 15.83 -3.04
C VAL A 145 12.16 14.84 -2.05
N THR A 146 12.14 13.55 -2.41
CA THR A 146 12.70 12.48 -1.60
C THR A 146 14.17 12.29 -1.96
N TYR A 147 15.02 12.14 -0.94
CA TYR A 147 16.43 11.81 -1.11
C TYR A 147 16.74 10.51 -0.40
N ASP A 148 17.46 9.63 -1.05
CA ASP A 148 17.99 8.40 -0.43
C ASP A 148 19.50 8.52 -0.36
N MET A 149 20.06 8.19 0.81
CA MET A 149 21.51 8.16 1.02
C MET A 149 21.91 6.72 1.33
N VAL A 150 22.91 6.21 0.62
CA VAL A 150 23.47 4.89 0.94
C VAL A 150 24.24 5.00 2.24
N PRO A 151 23.92 4.17 3.25
CA PRO A 151 24.64 4.22 4.53
C PRO A 151 26.13 4.02 4.36
N GLY A 152 26.91 4.81 5.12
CA GLY A 152 28.36 4.77 5.06
C GLY A 152 28.98 5.52 3.90
N SER A 153 28.17 6.18 3.06
CA SER A 153 28.64 6.86 1.88
C SER A 153 28.54 8.36 2.05
N GLY A 154 28.88 9.18 2.27
CA GLY A 154 28.53 10.57 2.32
C GLY A 154 29.30 11.36 3.37
N HIS A 155 30.49 11.61 3.15
CA HIS A 155 31.25 12.49 4.02
C HIS A 155 32.02 13.56 3.27
#